data_2e44c1c238558984548f4cf60462887e
#
_entry.id   2e44c1c238558984548f4cf60462887e
#
_cell.length_a   1.000
_cell.length_b   1.000
_cell.length_c   1.000
_cell.angle_alpha   90.00
_cell.angle_beta   90.00
_cell.angle_gamma   90.00
#
_symmetry.space_group_name_H-M   'P 1'
#
loop_
_entity.id
_entity.type
_entity.pdbx_description
1 polymer ?
#
loop_
_entity_poly.entity_id
_entity_poly.type
_entity_poly.pdbx_seq_one_letter_code
_entity_poly.pdbx_strand_id
1 'polypeptide(L)'
;MALIDVPRVLQIMVKNNAADVFLYTGAKISLKTPKGFAQIGEPLESGDAERAIREILTDEKLKHFEEYGEVDFSLSYTGIGRFRGNAFRQRGEASVVLRHINTDVPTVEDLGVPEVLKELVMQRNGLILVVGATGSGKSTTLAAMIDHRNASAGGHILTLEDPIEFVHNHKKAIVAQREVGTDTQSFSSGMKAALRESPDVILMGEIRDLETMEFALKFANTGHLALSTLHANNAITTMERILGFFPKDGIEQQAKRIAQNLRAIVCQRLVPGKGGG
;
A
#
# COMPACT_ATOMS: atom_id res chain seq x y z
N MET A 1 -18.32 21.10 -25.97
CA MET A 1 -18.10 20.00 -25.01
C MET A 1 -16.67 20.10 -24.52
N ALA A 2 -16.45 20.49 -23.27
CA ALA A 2 -15.09 20.57 -22.72
C ALA A 2 -14.66 19.17 -22.28
N LEU A 3 -13.56 18.66 -22.87
CA LEU A 3 -12.90 17.46 -22.36
C LEU A 3 -12.51 17.70 -20.90
N ILE A 4 -12.73 16.71 -20.04
CA ILE A 4 -12.23 16.75 -18.66
C ILE A 4 -10.71 16.67 -18.76
N ASP A 5 -10.02 17.74 -18.37
CA ASP A 5 -8.56 17.74 -18.21
C ASP A 5 -8.23 17.01 -16.89
N VAL A 6 -8.05 15.69 -16.98
CA VAL A 6 -7.79 14.84 -15.80
C VAL A 6 -6.53 15.30 -15.04
N PRO A 7 -5.38 15.59 -15.67
CA PRO A 7 -4.21 16.13 -14.99
C PRO A 7 -4.52 17.39 -14.16
N ARG A 8 -5.30 18.31 -14.72
CA ARG A 8 -5.69 19.55 -14.02
C ARG A 8 -6.61 19.27 -12.82
N VAL A 9 -7.54 18.33 -12.96
CA VAL A 9 -8.40 17.89 -11.84
C VAL A 9 -7.57 17.32 -10.71
N LEU A 10 -6.56 16.48 -11.03
CA LEU A 10 -5.66 15.89 -10.07
C LEU A 10 -4.75 16.94 -9.39
N GLN A 11 -4.26 17.94 -10.13
CA GLN A 11 -3.54 19.08 -9.54
C GLN A 11 -4.40 19.84 -8.52
N ILE A 12 -5.68 20.09 -8.86
CA ILE A 12 -6.62 20.74 -7.94
C ILE A 12 -6.85 19.84 -6.71
N MET A 13 -6.98 18.52 -6.88
CA MET A 13 -7.11 17.55 -5.81
C MET A 13 -5.94 17.65 -4.82
N VAL A 14 -4.71 17.56 -5.31
CA VAL A 14 -3.49 17.64 -4.49
C VAL A 14 -3.38 19.00 -3.79
N LYS A 15 -3.59 20.11 -4.51
CA LYS A 15 -3.53 21.47 -3.96
C LYS A 15 -4.51 21.70 -2.81
N ASN A 16 -5.65 21.02 -2.82
CA ASN A 16 -6.68 21.13 -1.78
C ASN A 16 -6.58 20.04 -0.71
N ASN A 17 -5.52 19.23 -0.69
CA ASN A 17 -5.35 18.07 0.20
C ASN A 17 -6.58 17.15 0.17
N ALA A 18 -7.20 16.99 -1.00
CA ALA A 18 -8.35 16.12 -1.13
C ALA A 18 -7.88 14.66 -1.19
N ALA A 19 -8.53 13.80 -0.40
CA ALA A 19 -8.24 12.38 -0.38
C ALA A 19 -8.78 11.66 -1.61
N ASP A 20 -10.00 12.01 -2.02
CA ASP A 20 -10.70 11.37 -3.14
C ASP A 20 -11.28 12.42 -4.09
N VAL A 21 -11.33 12.11 -5.38
CA VAL A 21 -12.11 12.83 -6.40
C VAL A 21 -13.12 11.90 -7.06
N PHE A 22 -14.28 12.42 -7.33
CA PHE A 22 -15.44 11.70 -7.87
C PHE A 22 -15.88 12.33 -9.19
N LEU A 23 -15.92 11.52 -10.25
CA LEU A 23 -16.40 11.88 -11.58
C LEU A 23 -17.66 11.06 -11.87
N TYR A 24 -18.84 11.69 -11.76
CA TYR A 24 -20.14 11.06 -11.93
C TYR A 24 -20.99 11.84 -12.91
N THR A 25 -21.60 11.16 -13.85
CA THR A 25 -22.59 11.78 -14.76
C THR A 25 -23.71 12.45 -13.97
N GLY A 26 -24.08 13.67 -14.34
CA GLY A 26 -25.10 14.47 -13.70
C GLY A 26 -24.65 15.21 -12.43
N ALA A 27 -23.43 15.03 -11.99
CA ALA A 27 -22.86 15.72 -10.83
C ALA A 27 -21.66 16.58 -11.22
N LYS A 28 -21.41 17.65 -10.47
CA LYS A 28 -20.13 18.38 -10.56
C LYS A 28 -18.99 17.49 -10.06
N ILE A 29 -17.79 17.67 -10.61
CA ILE A 29 -16.60 16.99 -10.10
C ILE A 29 -16.48 17.31 -8.61
N SER A 30 -16.48 16.28 -7.77
CA SER A 30 -16.53 16.42 -6.33
C SER A 30 -15.22 15.96 -5.69
N LEU A 31 -14.72 16.72 -4.74
CA LEU A 31 -13.47 16.47 -4.02
C LEU A 31 -13.79 16.23 -2.54
N LYS A 32 -13.28 15.14 -1.97
CA LYS A 32 -13.36 14.87 -0.53
C LYS A 32 -12.13 15.47 0.16
N THR A 33 -12.31 16.64 0.74
CA THR A 33 -11.26 17.37 1.46
C THR A 33 -11.39 17.19 2.98
N PRO A 34 -10.36 17.52 3.79
CA PRO A 34 -10.46 17.54 5.25
C PRO A 34 -11.58 18.45 5.79
N LYS A 35 -12.01 19.46 5.00
CA LYS A 35 -13.10 20.40 5.35
C LYS A 35 -14.47 19.94 4.88
N GLY A 36 -14.56 18.76 4.26
CA GLY A 36 -15.79 18.23 3.67
C GLY A 36 -15.74 18.14 2.14
N PHE A 37 -16.90 18.00 1.49
CA PHE A 37 -16.99 17.92 0.04
C PHE A 37 -16.91 19.31 -0.60
N ALA A 38 -15.97 19.47 -1.55
CA ALA A 38 -15.88 20.63 -2.44
C ALA A 38 -16.26 20.20 -3.86
N GLN A 39 -16.82 21.12 -4.64
CA GLN A 39 -17.25 20.88 -6.01
C GLN A 39 -16.58 21.86 -6.97
N ILE A 40 -16.23 21.40 -8.16
CA ILE A 40 -15.61 22.21 -9.22
C ILE A 40 -16.28 21.99 -10.56
N GLY A 41 -16.27 23.03 -11.39
CA GLY A 41 -16.84 22.99 -12.74
C GLY A 41 -18.38 22.92 -12.78
N GLU A 42 -18.88 22.53 -13.92
CA GLU A 42 -20.30 22.26 -14.17
C GLU A 42 -20.61 20.76 -14.02
N PRO A 43 -21.88 20.36 -13.88
CA PRO A 43 -22.28 18.95 -13.89
C PRO A 43 -21.81 18.24 -15.15
N LEU A 44 -21.25 17.03 -14.97
CA LEU A 44 -20.80 16.21 -16.08
C LEU A 44 -21.98 15.69 -16.90
N GLU A 45 -21.87 15.81 -18.23
CA GLU A 45 -22.83 15.24 -19.16
C GLU A 45 -22.60 13.74 -19.37
N SER A 46 -23.60 13.07 -19.97
CA SER A 46 -23.46 11.66 -20.37
C SER A 46 -22.25 11.46 -21.28
N GLY A 47 -21.44 10.47 -20.97
CA GLY A 47 -20.19 10.13 -21.67
C GLY A 47 -18.94 10.93 -21.26
N ASP A 48 -19.06 11.99 -20.42
CA ASP A 48 -17.87 12.74 -19.96
C ASP A 48 -16.94 11.87 -19.11
N ALA A 49 -17.50 11.14 -18.15
CA ALA A 49 -16.72 10.23 -17.31
C ALA A 49 -16.11 9.07 -18.14
N GLU A 50 -16.84 8.56 -19.13
CA GLU A 50 -16.32 7.50 -20.02
C GLU A 50 -15.15 8.02 -20.87
N ARG A 51 -15.18 9.25 -21.34
CA ARG A 51 -14.04 9.86 -22.06
C ARG A 51 -12.82 10.00 -21.15
N ALA A 52 -13.01 10.45 -19.91
CA ALA A 52 -11.92 10.52 -18.93
C ALA A 52 -11.33 9.14 -18.65
N ILE A 53 -12.16 8.10 -18.49
CA ILE A 53 -11.73 6.72 -18.30
C ILE A 53 -10.87 6.23 -19.48
N ARG A 54 -11.30 6.50 -20.73
CA ARG A 54 -10.54 6.13 -21.94
C ARG A 54 -9.19 6.81 -22.03
N GLU A 55 -9.05 8.01 -21.48
CA GLU A 55 -7.78 8.76 -21.46
C GLU A 55 -6.79 8.18 -20.44
N ILE A 56 -7.29 7.69 -19.30
CA ILE A 56 -6.44 7.30 -18.16
C ILE A 56 -6.15 5.79 -18.09
N LEU A 57 -6.97 4.95 -18.71
CA LEU A 57 -6.77 3.51 -18.71
C LEU A 57 -5.83 3.06 -19.84
N THR A 58 -5.06 2.01 -19.57
CA THR A 58 -4.35 1.27 -20.62
C THR A 58 -5.36 0.47 -21.46
N ASP A 59 -4.98 0.08 -22.70
CA ASP A 59 -5.84 -0.71 -23.57
C ASP A 59 -6.34 -2.01 -22.91
N GLU A 60 -5.51 -2.67 -22.12
CA GLU A 60 -5.86 -3.89 -21.37
C GLU A 60 -6.93 -3.61 -20.32
N LYS A 61 -6.73 -2.58 -19.49
CA LYS A 61 -7.67 -2.17 -18.45
C LYS A 61 -8.98 -1.64 -19.04
N LEU A 62 -8.90 -0.96 -20.19
CA LEU A 62 -10.09 -0.47 -20.89
C LEU A 62 -10.95 -1.64 -21.41
N LYS A 63 -10.32 -2.66 -22.03
CA LYS A 63 -11.03 -3.87 -22.44
C LYS A 63 -11.70 -4.57 -21.27
N HIS A 64 -10.98 -4.68 -20.14
CA HIS A 64 -11.56 -5.25 -18.92
C HIS A 64 -12.79 -4.46 -18.44
N PHE A 65 -12.68 -3.13 -18.42
CA PHE A 65 -13.79 -2.26 -18.05
C PHE A 65 -15.00 -2.39 -18.99
N GLU A 66 -14.76 -2.49 -20.31
CA GLU A 66 -15.81 -2.68 -21.30
C GLU A 66 -16.53 -4.02 -21.16
N GLU A 67 -15.79 -5.08 -20.78
CA GLU A 67 -16.32 -6.45 -20.61
C GLU A 67 -17.05 -6.63 -19.26
N TYR A 68 -16.45 -6.17 -18.16
CA TYR A 68 -16.95 -6.45 -16.80
C TYR A 68 -17.66 -5.28 -16.13
N GLY A 69 -17.53 -4.06 -16.66
CA GLY A 69 -18.18 -2.86 -16.14
C GLY A 69 -17.48 -2.23 -14.95
N GLU A 70 -16.37 -2.80 -14.48
CA GLU A 70 -15.56 -2.26 -13.38
C GLU A 70 -14.09 -2.63 -13.55
N VAL A 71 -13.19 -1.76 -13.06
CA VAL A 71 -11.76 -2.02 -13.04
C VAL A 71 -11.03 -1.16 -12.00
N ASP A 72 -10.13 -1.80 -11.24
CA ASP A 72 -9.15 -1.10 -10.41
C ASP A 72 -7.89 -0.82 -11.22
N PHE A 73 -7.30 0.37 -11.00
CA PHE A 73 -6.09 0.79 -11.68
C PHE A 73 -5.29 1.78 -10.83
N SER A 74 -4.01 1.91 -11.17
CA SER A 74 -3.13 2.95 -10.64
C SER A 74 -2.66 3.85 -11.76
N LEU A 75 -2.47 5.13 -11.48
CA LEU A 75 -1.92 6.08 -12.43
C LEU A 75 -0.94 7.01 -11.72
N SER A 76 0.05 7.47 -12.48
CA SER A 76 1.06 8.41 -11.99
C SER A 76 1.26 9.52 -12.99
N TYR A 77 1.24 10.75 -12.50
CA TYR A 77 1.57 11.93 -13.31
C TYR A 77 2.79 12.61 -12.71
N THR A 78 3.84 12.74 -13.53
CA THR A 78 5.08 13.42 -13.12
C THR A 78 4.80 14.83 -12.64
N GLY A 79 5.26 15.17 -11.44
CA GLY A 79 5.06 16.48 -10.83
C GLY A 79 3.67 16.71 -10.22
N ILE A 80 2.76 15.72 -10.27
CA ILE A 80 1.44 15.81 -9.63
C ILE A 80 1.33 14.77 -8.50
N GLY A 81 1.59 13.48 -8.79
CA GLY A 81 1.51 12.42 -7.80
C GLY A 81 1.08 11.08 -8.36
N ARG A 82 0.89 10.12 -7.46
CA ARG A 82 0.34 8.79 -7.73
C ARG A 82 -1.10 8.71 -7.22
N PHE A 83 -1.95 8.04 -7.99
CA PHE A 83 -3.37 7.90 -7.69
C PHE A 83 -3.81 6.46 -7.91
N ARG A 84 -4.70 5.98 -7.06
CA ARG A 84 -5.45 4.74 -7.26
C ARG A 84 -6.83 5.10 -7.77
N GLY A 85 -7.30 4.41 -8.81
CA GLY A 85 -8.59 4.62 -9.41
C GLY A 85 -9.44 3.35 -9.38
N ASN A 86 -10.73 3.54 -9.27
CA ASN A 86 -11.74 2.55 -9.57
C ASN A 86 -12.71 3.16 -10.57
N ALA A 87 -12.78 2.58 -11.76
CA ALA A 87 -13.78 2.91 -12.77
C ALA A 87 -14.88 1.85 -12.71
N PHE A 88 -16.14 2.28 -12.77
CA PHE A 88 -17.29 1.38 -12.67
C PHE A 88 -18.51 1.95 -13.38
N ARG A 89 -19.49 1.10 -13.68
CA ARG A 89 -20.78 1.52 -14.24
C ARG A 89 -21.83 1.60 -13.14
N GLN A 90 -22.59 2.70 -13.19
CA GLN A 90 -23.80 2.86 -12.39
C GLN A 90 -24.94 3.37 -13.25
N ARG A 91 -26.11 2.74 -13.18
CA ARG A 91 -27.31 3.14 -13.97
C ARG A 91 -27.02 3.26 -15.47
N GLY A 92 -26.12 2.41 -16.00
CA GLY A 92 -25.68 2.43 -17.38
C GLY A 92 -24.59 3.45 -17.74
N GLU A 93 -24.32 4.42 -16.88
CA GLU A 93 -23.28 5.45 -17.07
C GLU A 93 -21.97 5.05 -16.41
N ALA A 94 -20.85 5.47 -17.02
CA ALA A 94 -19.53 5.29 -16.45
C ALA A 94 -19.29 6.30 -15.33
N SER A 95 -18.53 5.87 -14.33
CA SER A 95 -18.11 6.69 -13.19
C SER A 95 -16.70 6.31 -12.78
N VAL A 96 -15.97 7.25 -12.19
CA VAL A 96 -14.62 6.97 -11.66
C VAL A 96 -14.40 7.69 -10.33
N VAL A 97 -13.73 6.99 -9.43
CA VAL A 97 -13.21 7.54 -8.18
C VAL A 97 -11.71 7.42 -8.22
N LEU A 98 -10.99 8.52 -7.95
CA LEU A 98 -9.54 8.54 -7.85
C LEU A 98 -9.15 8.94 -6.42
N ARG A 99 -8.25 8.17 -5.82
CA ARG A 99 -7.67 8.43 -4.50
C ARG A 99 -6.22 8.86 -4.65
N HIS A 100 -5.85 9.96 -4.02
CA HIS A 100 -4.45 10.40 -3.97
C HIS A 100 -3.66 9.50 -3.01
N ILE A 101 -2.53 8.97 -3.48
CA ILE A 101 -1.58 8.22 -2.66
C ILE A 101 -0.58 9.21 -2.09
N ASN A 102 -0.52 9.28 -0.77
CA ASN A 102 0.31 10.26 -0.09
C ASN A 102 1.81 9.97 -0.32
N THR A 103 2.56 11.03 -0.64
CA THR A 103 4.03 10.99 -0.76
C THR A 103 4.73 11.48 0.51
N ASP A 104 3.98 12.13 1.41
CA ASP A 104 4.51 12.62 2.68
C ASP A 104 4.44 11.48 3.70
N VAL A 105 5.55 10.76 3.83
CA VAL A 105 5.70 9.68 4.82
C VAL A 105 6.00 10.32 6.17
N PRO A 106 5.16 10.10 7.21
CA PRO A 106 5.45 10.62 8.55
C PRO A 106 6.70 9.95 9.13
N THR A 107 7.42 10.65 9.96
CA THR A 107 8.55 10.07 10.69
C THR A 107 8.08 9.22 11.87
N VAL A 108 8.97 8.40 12.44
CA VAL A 108 8.68 7.61 13.65
C VAL A 108 8.31 8.55 14.81
N GLU A 109 8.96 9.72 14.88
CA GLU A 109 8.69 10.78 15.86
C GLU A 109 7.30 11.40 15.68
N ASP A 110 6.92 11.73 14.46
CA ASP A 110 5.61 12.32 14.14
C ASP A 110 4.46 11.39 14.54
N LEU A 111 4.68 10.09 14.41
CA LEU A 111 3.71 9.08 14.81
C LEU A 111 3.63 8.86 16.31
N GLY A 112 4.61 9.34 17.10
CA GLY A 112 4.68 9.10 18.53
C GLY A 112 4.83 7.62 18.90
N VAL A 113 5.32 6.78 17.99
CA VAL A 113 5.57 5.35 18.23
C VAL A 113 6.97 5.15 18.87
N PRO A 114 7.21 4.02 19.56
CA PRO A 114 8.48 3.80 20.26
C PRO A 114 9.71 3.90 19.32
N GLU A 115 10.73 4.61 19.76
CA GLU A 115 11.97 4.81 18.99
C GLU A 115 12.72 3.52 18.67
N VAL A 116 12.51 2.45 19.44
CA VAL A 116 13.08 1.12 19.17
C VAL A 116 12.75 0.63 17.75
N LEU A 117 11.69 1.13 17.12
CA LEU A 117 11.35 0.79 15.72
C LEU A 117 12.44 1.22 14.74
N LYS A 118 13.18 2.32 15.04
CA LYS A 118 14.32 2.74 14.26
C LYS A 118 15.47 1.74 14.34
N GLU A 119 15.74 1.20 15.53
CA GLU A 119 16.77 0.18 15.73
C GLU A 119 16.39 -1.15 15.05
N LEU A 120 15.11 -1.53 15.15
CA LEU A 120 14.60 -2.74 14.54
C LEU A 120 14.73 -2.72 13.01
N VAL A 121 14.39 -1.63 12.34
CA VAL A 121 14.47 -1.53 10.87
C VAL A 121 15.91 -1.42 10.37
N MET A 122 16.85 -1.07 11.23
CA MET A 122 18.28 -1.03 10.92
C MET A 122 18.97 -2.39 11.08
N GLN A 123 18.28 -3.43 11.55
CA GLN A 123 18.85 -4.76 11.63
C GLN A 123 19.23 -5.31 10.26
N ARG A 124 20.21 -6.18 10.25
CA ARG A 124 20.76 -6.75 9.00
C ARG A 124 19.84 -7.81 8.40
N ASN A 125 19.22 -8.63 9.25
CA ASN A 125 18.36 -9.73 8.84
C ASN A 125 17.31 -10.06 9.90
N GLY A 126 16.34 -10.86 9.50
CA GLY A 126 15.29 -11.39 10.37
C GLY A 126 13.92 -10.98 9.89
N LEU A 127 12.90 -11.33 10.66
CA LEU A 127 11.50 -11.03 10.38
C LEU A 127 10.94 -10.08 11.44
N ILE A 128 10.35 -8.99 11.01
CA ILE A 128 9.61 -8.05 11.84
C ILE A 128 8.16 -8.03 11.38
N LEU A 129 7.23 -8.21 12.30
CA LEU A 129 5.80 -8.20 12.03
C LEU A 129 5.15 -7.00 12.73
N VAL A 130 4.39 -6.20 11.98
CA VAL A 130 3.52 -5.16 12.53
C VAL A 130 2.08 -5.67 12.46
N VAL A 131 1.45 -5.83 13.62
CA VAL A 131 0.15 -6.49 13.74
C VAL A 131 -0.88 -5.58 14.39
N GLY A 132 -2.14 -5.75 14.05
CA GLY A 132 -3.27 -4.97 14.56
C GLY A 132 -4.49 -5.08 13.65
N ALA A 133 -5.61 -4.53 14.09
CA ALA A 133 -6.84 -4.46 13.30
C ALA A 133 -6.65 -3.63 12.02
N THR A 134 -7.59 -3.74 11.09
CA THR A 134 -7.67 -2.83 9.93
C THR A 134 -7.82 -1.39 10.42
N GLY A 135 -7.09 -0.46 9.80
CA GLY A 135 -7.10 0.95 10.19
C GLY A 135 -6.32 1.27 11.47
N SER A 136 -5.53 0.32 12.03
CA SER A 136 -4.70 0.60 13.22
C SER A 136 -3.38 1.32 12.92
N GLY A 137 -3.11 1.70 11.67
CA GLY A 137 -1.90 2.43 11.27
C GLY A 137 -0.69 1.54 10.96
N LYS A 138 -0.87 0.24 10.71
CA LYS A 138 0.24 -0.70 10.39
C LYS A 138 1.07 -0.23 9.20
N SER A 139 0.43 0.07 8.07
CA SER A 139 1.10 0.52 6.85
C SER A 139 1.83 1.85 7.07
N THR A 140 1.23 2.76 7.83
CA THR A 140 1.84 4.05 8.17
C THR A 140 3.11 3.86 9.00
N THR A 141 3.07 2.98 10.00
CA THR A 141 4.24 2.64 10.83
C THR A 141 5.35 1.98 10.01
N LEU A 142 4.99 1.02 9.15
CA LEU A 142 5.97 0.38 8.25
C LEU A 142 6.57 1.38 7.26
N ALA A 143 5.76 2.30 6.71
CA ALA A 143 6.25 3.36 5.85
C ALA A 143 7.26 4.25 6.57
N ALA A 144 6.97 4.67 7.82
CA ALA A 144 7.90 5.45 8.65
C ALA A 144 9.22 4.68 8.93
N MET A 145 9.14 3.38 9.21
CA MET A 145 10.31 2.53 9.41
C MET A 145 11.15 2.41 8.12
N ILE A 146 10.52 2.16 6.98
CA ILE A 146 11.18 2.09 5.67
C ILE A 146 11.82 3.42 5.32
N ASP A 147 11.13 4.53 5.53
CA ASP A 147 11.66 5.86 5.25
C ASP A 147 12.88 6.19 6.13
N HIS A 148 12.83 5.82 7.42
CA HIS A 148 13.97 5.94 8.32
C HIS A 148 15.19 5.12 7.81
N ARG A 149 15.00 3.86 7.40
CA ARG A 149 16.04 3.02 6.81
C ARG A 149 16.61 3.63 5.53
N ASN A 150 15.74 4.08 4.63
CA ASN A 150 16.07 4.74 3.37
C ASN A 150 16.92 6.02 3.57
N ALA A 151 16.64 6.80 4.61
CA ALA A 151 17.39 8.00 4.94
C ALA A 151 18.71 7.71 5.68
N SER A 152 18.79 6.59 6.41
CA SER A 152 19.90 6.31 7.33
C SER A 152 21.01 5.45 6.72
N ALA A 153 20.67 4.48 5.85
CA ALA A 153 21.62 3.56 5.25
C ALA A 153 21.42 3.40 3.74
N GLY A 154 22.51 3.13 3.03
CA GLY A 154 22.45 2.66 1.64
C GLY A 154 21.93 1.24 1.55
N GLY A 155 21.73 0.76 0.32
CA GLY A 155 21.27 -0.58 -0.01
C GLY A 155 20.02 -0.56 -0.87
N HIS A 156 19.41 -1.73 -1.04
CA HIS A 156 18.20 -1.92 -1.86
C HIS A 156 17.03 -2.34 -0.98
N ILE A 157 16.00 -1.52 -0.96
CA ILE A 157 14.72 -1.79 -0.28
C ILE A 157 13.71 -2.15 -1.36
N LEU A 158 13.14 -3.34 -1.29
CA LEU A 158 12.09 -3.79 -2.18
C LEU A 158 10.78 -3.88 -1.42
N THR A 159 9.71 -3.33 -1.98
CA THR A 159 8.36 -3.52 -1.45
C THR A 159 7.47 -4.25 -2.46
N LEU A 160 6.62 -5.12 -1.96
CA LEU A 160 5.57 -5.78 -2.72
C LEU A 160 4.25 -5.58 -1.99
N GLU A 161 3.36 -4.79 -2.58
CA GLU A 161 2.18 -4.24 -1.93
C GLU A 161 0.91 -4.45 -2.76
N ASP A 162 -0.24 -4.47 -2.11
CA ASP A 162 -1.55 -4.65 -2.75
C ASP A 162 -2.63 -3.81 -2.02
N PRO A 163 -2.73 -2.50 -2.37
CA PRO A 163 -1.87 -1.67 -3.22
C PRO A 163 -0.75 -0.93 -2.45
N ILE A 164 0.05 -0.11 -3.18
CA ILE A 164 1.00 0.84 -2.56
C ILE A 164 0.21 1.95 -1.87
N GLU A 165 0.46 2.14 -0.56
CA GLU A 165 -0.20 3.19 0.24
C GLU A 165 0.66 4.45 0.44
N PHE A 166 1.98 4.34 0.41
CA PHE A 166 2.93 5.44 0.50
C PHE A 166 4.00 5.32 -0.57
N VAL A 167 4.35 6.43 -1.21
CA VAL A 167 5.44 6.45 -2.19
C VAL A 167 6.74 6.90 -1.53
N HIS A 168 7.78 6.09 -1.64
CA HIS A 168 9.11 6.39 -1.13
C HIS A 168 10.02 6.91 -2.22
N ASN A 169 10.52 8.13 -2.05
CA ASN A 169 11.60 8.65 -2.88
C ASN A 169 12.93 7.97 -2.53
N HIS A 170 13.81 7.78 -3.50
CA HIS A 170 15.17 7.33 -3.22
C HIS A 170 15.91 8.38 -2.37
N LYS A 171 16.57 7.94 -1.28
CA LYS A 171 17.41 8.77 -0.42
C LYS A 171 18.83 8.22 -0.42
N LYS A 172 19.29 7.62 0.68
CA LYS A 172 20.55 6.86 0.70
C LYS A 172 20.39 5.48 0.07
N ALA A 173 19.23 4.85 0.25
CA ALA A 173 18.91 3.58 -0.38
C ALA A 173 18.18 3.77 -1.72
N ILE A 174 18.21 2.73 -2.54
CA ILE A 174 17.30 2.56 -3.69
C ILE A 174 16.04 1.88 -3.17
N VAL A 175 14.87 2.46 -3.43
CA VAL A 175 13.59 1.86 -3.05
C VAL A 175 12.85 1.46 -4.32
N ALA A 176 12.63 0.17 -4.50
CA ALA A 176 11.82 -0.39 -5.57
C ALA A 176 10.47 -0.83 -4.99
N GLN A 177 9.39 -0.17 -5.39
CA GLN A 177 8.03 -0.50 -4.96
C GLN A 177 7.29 -1.15 -6.12
N ARG A 178 6.70 -2.32 -5.85
CA ARG A 178 5.96 -3.10 -6.85
C ARG A 178 4.55 -3.37 -6.36
N GLU A 179 3.57 -2.97 -7.16
CA GLU A 179 2.15 -3.17 -6.88
C GLU A 179 1.63 -4.42 -7.59
N VAL A 180 0.92 -5.27 -6.85
CA VAL A 180 0.26 -6.45 -7.41
C VAL A 180 -0.86 -6.03 -8.37
N GLY A 181 -0.93 -6.67 -9.51
CA GLY A 181 -1.90 -6.35 -10.58
C GLY A 181 -1.51 -5.17 -11.47
N THR A 182 -0.40 -4.47 -11.14
CA THR A 182 0.16 -3.36 -11.94
C THR A 182 1.59 -3.66 -12.35
N ASP A 183 2.49 -3.88 -11.39
CA ASP A 183 3.93 -4.09 -11.63
C ASP A 183 4.31 -5.58 -11.58
N THR A 184 3.43 -6.42 -11.07
CA THR A 184 3.56 -7.88 -11.03
C THR A 184 2.19 -8.55 -11.08
N GLN A 185 2.10 -9.71 -11.72
CA GLN A 185 0.82 -10.42 -11.93
C GLN A 185 0.20 -10.93 -10.62
N SER A 186 1.04 -11.33 -9.67
CA SER A 186 0.58 -11.86 -8.38
C SER A 186 1.64 -11.65 -7.31
N PHE A 187 1.22 -11.77 -6.05
CA PHE A 187 2.13 -11.70 -4.92
C PHE A 187 3.21 -12.79 -5.02
N SER A 188 2.82 -14.02 -5.34
CA SER A 188 3.75 -15.16 -5.49
C SER A 188 4.79 -14.91 -6.61
N SER A 189 4.37 -14.41 -7.78
CA SER A 189 5.29 -14.11 -8.87
C SER A 189 6.27 -12.99 -8.51
N GLY A 190 5.79 -11.94 -7.84
CA GLY A 190 6.61 -10.85 -7.34
C GLY A 190 7.64 -11.31 -6.31
N MET A 191 7.25 -12.15 -5.36
CA MET A 191 8.16 -12.72 -4.36
C MET A 191 9.23 -13.64 -4.96
N LYS A 192 8.88 -14.44 -5.97
CA LYS A 192 9.85 -15.26 -6.72
C LYS A 192 10.86 -14.39 -7.48
N ALA A 193 10.42 -13.29 -8.06
CA ALA A 193 11.30 -12.32 -8.73
C ALA A 193 12.24 -11.62 -7.72
N ALA A 194 11.71 -11.20 -6.57
CA ALA A 194 12.43 -10.53 -5.50
C ALA A 194 13.70 -11.28 -5.03
N LEU A 195 13.69 -12.62 -5.06
CA LEU A 195 14.87 -13.45 -4.76
C LEU A 195 16.05 -13.21 -5.70
N ARG A 196 15.83 -12.60 -6.87
CA ARG A 196 16.85 -12.30 -7.88
C ARG A 196 17.16 -10.81 -8.02
N GLU A 197 16.47 -9.99 -7.25
CA GLU A 197 16.59 -8.52 -7.27
C GLU A 197 17.57 -7.99 -6.21
N SER A 198 18.21 -8.91 -5.45
CA SER A 198 19.22 -8.60 -4.42
C SER A 198 18.80 -7.53 -3.41
N PRO A 199 17.62 -7.62 -2.79
CA PRO A 199 17.23 -6.65 -1.78
C PRO A 199 17.99 -6.88 -0.47
N ASP A 200 18.33 -5.80 0.26
CA ASP A 200 18.77 -5.88 1.65
C ASP A 200 17.56 -5.93 2.61
N VAL A 201 16.49 -5.24 2.24
CA VAL A 201 15.23 -5.18 2.98
C VAL A 201 14.08 -5.48 2.05
N ILE A 202 13.17 -6.33 2.49
CA ILE A 202 11.92 -6.59 1.77
C ILE A 202 10.71 -6.30 2.64
N LEU A 203 9.80 -5.47 2.14
CA LEU A 203 8.47 -5.29 2.71
C LEU A 203 7.47 -6.12 1.90
N MET A 204 6.83 -7.06 2.56
CA MET A 204 5.69 -7.80 2.03
C MET A 204 4.43 -7.24 2.67
N GLY A 205 3.52 -6.70 1.88
CA GLY A 205 2.34 -5.97 2.37
C GLY A 205 1.63 -6.70 3.49
N GLU A 206 1.29 -7.97 3.30
CA GLU A 206 0.59 -8.79 4.30
C GLU A 206 0.89 -10.29 4.15
N ILE A 207 1.03 -10.97 5.30
CA ILE A 207 1.06 -12.45 5.36
C ILE A 207 -0.37 -12.95 5.53
N ARG A 208 -0.90 -13.61 4.49
CA ARG A 208 -2.28 -14.13 4.45
C ARG A 208 -2.37 -15.65 4.53
N ASP A 209 -1.31 -16.34 4.13
CA ASP A 209 -1.28 -17.81 3.94
C ASP A 209 0.13 -18.40 4.17
N LEU A 210 0.20 -19.72 4.00
CA LEU A 210 1.45 -20.46 4.14
C LEU A 210 2.51 -20.02 3.13
N GLU A 211 2.14 -19.77 1.86
CA GLU A 211 3.11 -19.39 0.83
C GLU A 211 3.80 -18.08 1.18
N THR A 212 3.04 -17.06 1.57
CA THR A 212 3.58 -15.76 1.97
C THR A 212 4.43 -15.86 3.24
N MET A 213 4.04 -16.71 4.22
CA MET A 213 4.83 -16.96 5.42
C MET A 213 6.15 -17.65 5.11
N GLU A 214 6.13 -18.63 4.19
CA GLU A 214 7.35 -19.33 3.75
C GLU A 214 8.34 -18.39 3.05
N PHE A 215 7.86 -17.45 2.23
CA PHE A 215 8.70 -16.42 1.63
C PHE A 215 9.32 -15.52 2.71
N ALA A 216 8.53 -15.05 3.70
CA ALA A 216 9.02 -14.24 4.81
C ALA A 216 10.16 -14.92 5.56
N LEU A 217 9.98 -16.18 5.93
CA LEU A 217 11.01 -16.96 6.61
C LEU A 217 12.22 -17.24 5.71
N LYS A 218 12.01 -17.48 4.42
CA LYS A 218 13.10 -17.69 3.47
C LYS A 218 13.99 -16.46 3.36
N PHE A 219 13.40 -15.27 3.17
CA PHE A 219 14.18 -14.02 3.15
C PHE A 219 14.94 -13.79 4.46
N ALA A 220 14.24 -13.91 5.60
CA ALA A 220 14.85 -13.72 6.90
C ALA A 220 16.03 -14.67 7.14
N ASN A 221 15.90 -15.95 6.72
CA ASN A 221 16.92 -16.97 6.90
C ASN A 221 18.12 -16.82 5.91
N THR A 222 17.91 -16.18 4.77
CA THR A 222 18.96 -15.97 3.75
C THR A 222 19.68 -14.63 3.90
N GLY A 223 19.56 -13.98 5.04
CA GLY A 223 20.34 -12.78 5.38
C GLY A 223 19.67 -11.45 5.10
N HIS A 224 18.39 -11.43 4.72
CA HIS A 224 17.61 -10.22 4.43
C HIS A 224 16.74 -9.81 5.62
N LEU A 225 16.46 -8.52 5.75
CA LEU A 225 15.46 -8.04 6.68
C LEU A 225 14.08 -8.09 6.00
N ALA A 226 13.20 -8.94 6.51
CA ALA A 226 11.82 -9.08 6.06
C ALA A 226 10.88 -8.32 6.99
N LEU A 227 10.04 -7.46 6.42
CA LEU A 227 9.00 -6.72 7.11
C LEU A 227 7.64 -7.14 6.55
N SER A 228 6.64 -7.31 7.40
CA SER A 228 5.28 -7.59 6.93
C SER A 228 4.22 -7.20 7.94
N THR A 229 2.96 -7.23 7.51
CA THR A 229 1.81 -7.11 8.40
C THR A 229 1.09 -8.44 8.58
N LEU A 230 0.33 -8.53 9.66
CA LEU A 230 -0.59 -9.63 9.91
C LEU A 230 -1.77 -9.11 10.74
N HIS A 231 -2.96 -9.61 10.47
CA HIS A 231 -4.14 -9.27 11.25
C HIS A 231 -4.20 -10.12 12.52
N ALA A 232 -3.72 -9.58 13.64
CA ALA A 232 -3.82 -10.17 14.96
C ALA A 232 -3.84 -9.05 16.01
N ASN A 233 -4.39 -9.33 17.20
CA ASN A 233 -4.58 -8.30 18.22
C ASN A 233 -3.44 -8.20 19.24
N ASN A 234 -2.60 -9.24 19.35
CA ASN A 234 -1.48 -9.31 20.28
C ASN A 234 -0.45 -10.37 19.80
N ALA A 235 0.68 -10.45 20.49
CA ALA A 235 1.77 -11.37 20.12
C ALA A 235 1.38 -12.85 20.21
N ILE A 236 0.56 -13.25 21.18
CA ILE A 236 0.12 -14.64 21.38
C ILE A 236 -0.72 -15.07 20.18
N THR A 237 -1.78 -14.31 19.87
CA THR A 237 -2.66 -14.60 18.72
C THR A 237 -1.92 -14.49 17.38
N THR A 238 -0.86 -13.69 17.31
CA THR A 238 0.02 -13.63 16.14
C THR A 238 0.74 -14.96 15.95
N MET A 239 1.35 -15.50 17.02
CA MET A 239 2.05 -16.77 16.97
C MET A 239 1.11 -17.95 16.67
N GLU A 240 -0.07 -17.97 17.27
CA GLU A 240 -1.09 -18.97 17.00
C GLU A 240 -1.50 -18.95 15.51
N ARG A 241 -1.70 -17.74 14.95
CA ARG A 241 -2.08 -17.58 13.54
C ARG A 241 -0.95 -18.01 12.61
N ILE A 242 0.29 -17.64 12.89
CA ILE A 242 1.45 -18.05 12.09
C ILE A 242 1.58 -19.59 12.11
N LEU A 243 1.54 -20.19 13.28
CA LEU A 243 1.62 -21.65 13.41
C LEU A 243 0.44 -22.35 12.74
N GLY A 244 -0.74 -21.72 12.72
CA GLY A 244 -1.93 -22.22 12.05
C GLY A 244 -1.84 -22.30 10.53
N PHE A 245 -0.87 -21.60 9.88
CA PHE A 245 -0.61 -21.76 8.45
C PHE A 245 0.07 -23.09 8.11
N PHE A 246 0.79 -23.69 9.07
CA PHE A 246 1.57 -24.90 8.84
C PHE A 246 0.76 -26.17 9.14
N PRO A 247 1.05 -27.27 8.44
CA PRO A 247 0.53 -28.59 8.81
C PRO A 247 0.89 -28.95 10.26
N LYS A 248 0.02 -29.70 10.93
CA LYS A 248 0.25 -30.13 12.32
C LYS A 248 1.51 -30.98 12.46
N ASP A 249 1.80 -31.79 11.44
CA ASP A 249 3.02 -32.60 11.40
C ASP A 249 4.25 -31.69 11.23
N GLY A 250 5.19 -31.77 12.16
CA GLY A 250 6.40 -30.94 12.14
C GLY A 250 6.27 -29.52 12.70
N ILE A 251 5.16 -29.21 13.39
CA ILE A 251 4.89 -27.86 13.96
C ILE A 251 6.03 -27.37 14.88
N GLU A 252 6.67 -28.27 15.65
CA GLU A 252 7.80 -27.92 16.51
C GLU A 252 9.01 -27.43 15.71
N GLN A 253 9.28 -28.06 14.56
CA GLN A 253 10.37 -27.63 13.69
C GLN A 253 10.07 -26.24 13.10
N GLN A 254 8.83 -25.98 12.72
CA GLN A 254 8.43 -24.66 12.23
C GLN A 254 8.51 -23.61 13.35
N ALA A 255 8.09 -23.92 14.56
CA ALA A 255 8.23 -23.03 15.71
C ALA A 255 9.69 -22.66 15.97
N LYS A 256 10.63 -23.61 15.90
CA LYS A 256 12.06 -23.35 16.00
C LYS A 256 12.57 -22.44 14.88
N ARG A 257 12.14 -22.71 13.63
CA ARG A 257 12.50 -21.90 12.47
C ARG A 257 12.00 -20.46 12.59
N ILE A 258 10.77 -20.28 13.08
CA ILE A 258 10.20 -18.95 13.36
C ILE A 258 11.01 -18.26 14.46
N ALA A 259 11.28 -18.93 15.58
CA ALA A 259 12.02 -18.37 16.71
C ALA A 259 13.44 -17.91 16.34
N GLN A 260 14.11 -18.60 15.41
CA GLN A 260 15.44 -18.21 14.91
C GLN A 260 15.42 -16.93 14.08
N ASN A 261 14.33 -16.68 13.36
CA ASN A 261 14.23 -15.58 12.38
C ASN A 261 13.44 -14.39 12.90
N LEU A 262 12.48 -14.58 13.79
CA LEU A 262 11.62 -13.51 14.30
C LEU A 262 12.41 -12.58 15.21
N ARG A 263 12.41 -11.28 14.89
CA ARG A 263 13.07 -10.23 15.66
C ARG A 263 12.09 -9.47 16.55
N ALA A 264 10.91 -9.17 16.00
CA ALA A 264 9.89 -8.43 16.76
C ALA A 264 8.48 -8.70 16.23
N ILE A 265 7.52 -8.60 17.13
CA ILE A 265 6.10 -8.43 16.84
C ILE A 265 5.69 -7.09 17.44
N VAL A 266 5.35 -6.13 16.58
CA VAL A 266 4.88 -4.79 16.96
C VAL A 266 3.36 -4.83 16.96
N CYS A 267 2.74 -4.86 18.14
CA CYS A 267 1.29 -4.88 18.27
C CYS A 267 0.76 -3.45 18.35
N GLN A 268 -0.10 -3.06 17.40
CA GLN A 268 -0.56 -1.68 17.25
C GLN A 268 -2.08 -1.56 17.35
N ARG A 269 -2.52 -0.57 18.11
CA ARG A 269 -3.92 -0.18 18.22
C ARG A 269 -4.03 1.33 18.34
N LEU A 270 -4.94 1.92 17.57
CA LEU A 270 -5.31 3.32 17.77
C LEU A 270 -6.30 3.45 18.93
N VAL A 271 -6.10 4.46 19.75
CA VAL A 271 -7.00 4.85 20.82
C VAL A 271 -7.43 6.31 20.61
N PRO A 272 -8.65 6.69 21.00
CA PRO A 272 -9.08 8.08 20.89
C PRO A 272 -8.10 9.02 21.60
N GLY A 273 -7.66 10.05 20.89
CA GLY A 273 -6.79 11.09 21.47
C GLY A 273 -7.55 12.00 22.43
N LYS A 274 -6.84 12.69 23.32
CA LYS A 274 -7.43 13.64 24.32
C LYS A 274 -8.17 14.81 23.66
N GLY A 275 -8.06 15.01 22.34
CA GLY A 275 -8.70 16.08 21.58
C GLY A 275 -9.83 15.63 20.64
N GLY A 276 -10.29 14.37 20.70
CA GLY A 276 -11.42 13.92 19.85
C GLY A 276 -11.10 13.84 18.36
N GLY A 277 -9.85 13.57 17.99
CA GLY A 277 -9.41 13.31 16.63
C GLY A 277 -9.31 11.81 16.37
#